data_1808ccca296615a2949b8610ec00d805
#
_entry.id   1808ccca296615a2949b8610ec00d805
#
_cell.length_a   1.000
_cell.length_b   1.000
_cell.length_c   1.000
_cell.angle_alpha   90.00
_cell.angle_beta   90.00
_cell.angle_gamma   90.00
#
_symmetry.space_group_name_H-M   'P 1'
#
loop_
_entity.id
_entity.type
_entity.pdbx_description
1 polymer ?
#
loop_
_entity_poly.entity_id
_entity_poly.type
_entity_poly.pdbx_seq_one_letter_code
_entity_poly.pdbx_strand_id
1 'polypeptide(L)'
;RAAIGLYRAHRGDRPVKAVIYTHTHADHFGGVKGVVEEADVLAGKIPVIAPNLFMEHAVSENVIAGPAMIRRATYQFGPLLPTGPRGQVDAGLGKTTSRGTLSLIAPTDLIMATGDRRTLDGLEFIFQMAPETEAPAEMHMYVPAYKTLNMAENATHLLHNLLPFRGAQVRDPLSWSKYINEALEMFGEAEVLVGQHHWPAWGRQKV
;
A
#
# COMPACT_ATOMS: atom_id res chain seq x y z
N ARG A 1 -15.14 -4.16 0.38
CA ARG A 1 -16.53 -3.79 0.04
C ARG A 1 -17.11 -2.77 1.02
N ALA A 2 -16.98 -2.95 2.34
CA ALA A 2 -17.56 -2.01 3.31
C ALA A 2 -17.05 -0.57 3.14
N ALA A 3 -15.74 -0.38 3.03
CA ALA A 3 -15.14 0.95 2.86
C ALA A 3 -15.60 1.66 1.57
N ILE A 4 -15.64 0.95 0.44
CA ILE A 4 -16.12 1.54 -0.81
C ILE A 4 -17.62 1.81 -0.77
N GLY A 5 -18.41 0.97 -0.08
CA GLY A 5 -19.83 1.20 0.16
C GLY A 5 -20.06 2.47 0.99
N LEU A 6 -19.28 2.67 2.04
CA LEU A 6 -19.34 3.88 2.85
C LEU A 6 -18.97 5.12 2.03
N TYR A 7 -17.90 5.05 1.23
CA TYR A 7 -17.53 6.14 0.33
C TYR A 7 -18.68 6.50 -0.62
N ARG A 8 -19.26 5.49 -1.28
CA ARG A 8 -20.36 5.69 -2.23
C ARG A 8 -21.62 6.29 -1.60
N ALA A 9 -21.94 5.88 -0.37
CA ALA A 9 -23.06 6.43 0.39
C ALA A 9 -22.94 7.94 0.63
N HIS A 10 -21.70 8.45 0.76
CA HIS A 10 -21.43 9.87 1.07
C HIS A 10 -21.00 10.70 -0.15
N ARG A 11 -20.44 10.07 -1.18
CA ARG A 11 -19.82 10.74 -2.33
C ARG A 11 -20.44 10.38 -3.68
N GLY A 12 -21.47 9.54 -3.67
CA GLY A 12 -22.16 9.06 -4.88
C GLY A 12 -21.48 7.81 -5.48
N ASP A 13 -22.24 7.10 -6.28
CA ASP A 13 -21.80 5.86 -6.94
C ASP A 13 -20.91 6.17 -8.15
N ARG A 14 -19.65 6.49 -7.87
CA ARG A 14 -18.64 6.76 -8.90
C ARG A 14 -17.96 5.47 -9.33
N PRO A 15 -17.76 5.27 -10.65
CA PRO A 15 -17.04 4.12 -11.15
C PRO A 15 -15.56 4.17 -10.73
N VAL A 16 -14.99 2.99 -10.47
CA VAL A 16 -13.54 2.86 -10.31
C VAL A 16 -12.89 2.97 -11.68
N LYS A 17 -11.90 3.85 -11.82
CA LYS A 17 -11.21 4.12 -13.09
C LYS A 17 -9.87 3.42 -13.20
N ALA A 18 -9.23 3.16 -12.07
CA ALA A 18 -7.98 2.41 -11.98
C ALA A 18 -7.85 1.80 -10.59
N VAL A 19 -7.01 0.80 -10.47
CA VAL A 19 -6.50 0.27 -9.20
C VAL A 19 -4.99 0.46 -9.19
N ILE A 20 -4.44 0.93 -8.06
CA ILE A 20 -3.00 1.09 -7.89
C ILE A 20 -2.58 0.29 -6.66
N TYR A 21 -1.75 -0.71 -6.88
CA TYR A 21 -1.07 -1.43 -5.80
C TYR A 21 0.23 -0.69 -5.48
N THR A 22 0.36 -0.18 -4.28
CA THR A 22 1.57 0.53 -3.87
C THR A 22 2.72 -0.42 -3.59
N HIS A 23 2.43 -1.59 -3.00
CA HIS A 23 3.43 -2.59 -2.62
C HIS A 23 2.80 -3.97 -2.43
N THR A 24 3.63 -4.96 -2.10
CA THR A 24 3.32 -6.40 -2.18
C THR A 24 2.69 -7.00 -0.92
N HIS A 25 2.31 -6.21 0.08
CA HIS A 25 1.64 -6.72 1.27
C HIS A 25 0.15 -6.96 1.05
N ALA A 26 -0.35 -8.07 1.55
CA ALA A 26 -1.70 -8.57 1.26
C ALA A 26 -2.83 -7.65 1.73
N ASP A 27 -2.63 -6.87 2.77
CA ASP A 27 -3.60 -5.91 3.29
C ASP A 27 -3.76 -4.67 2.38
N HIS A 28 -2.83 -4.46 1.44
CA HIS A 28 -2.87 -3.37 0.47
C HIS A 28 -3.39 -3.77 -0.92
N PHE A 29 -3.36 -5.03 -1.28
CA PHE A 29 -3.93 -5.50 -2.55
C PHE A 29 -5.05 -6.53 -2.39
N GLY A 30 -5.09 -7.26 -1.28
CA GLY A 30 -5.92 -8.45 -1.10
C GLY A 30 -7.43 -8.23 -1.17
N GLY A 31 -7.90 -7.00 -1.09
CA GLY A 31 -9.30 -6.63 -1.23
C GLY A 31 -9.78 -6.34 -2.65
N VAL A 32 -8.95 -6.48 -3.67
CA VAL A 32 -9.19 -5.99 -5.04
C VAL A 32 -10.49 -6.49 -5.67
N LYS A 33 -10.82 -7.79 -5.55
CA LYS A 33 -12.09 -8.35 -6.05
C LYS A 33 -13.32 -7.90 -5.26
N GLY A 34 -13.14 -7.11 -4.22
CA GLY A 34 -14.22 -6.38 -3.54
C GLY A 34 -14.44 -4.97 -4.07
N VAL A 35 -13.55 -4.51 -4.95
CA VAL A 35 -13.52 -3.14 -5.49
C VAL A 35 -13.85 -3.14 -6.98
N VAL A 36 -13.29 -4.08 -7.75
CA VAL A 36 -13.48 -4.22 -9.20
C VAL A 36 -13.78 -5.67 -9.58
N GLU A 37 -14.47 -5.85 -10.69
CA GLU A 37 -14.68 -7.16 -11.30
C GLU A 37 -13.45 -7.51 -12.17
N GLU A 38 -12.93 -8.72 -12.01
CA GLU A 38 -11.77 -9.19 -12.77
C GLU A 38 -12.02 -9.19 -14.28
N ALA A 39 -13.26 -9.44 -14.69
CA ALA A 39 -13.65 -9.39 -16.10
C ALA A 39 -13.47 -7.99 -16.71
N ASP A 40 -13.69 -6.93 -15.95
CA ASP A 40 -13.50 -5.56 -16.44
C ASP A 40 -12.00 -5.21 -16.58
N VAL A 41 -11.15 -5.78 -15.72
CA VAL A 41 -9.70 -5.65 -15.83
C VAL A 41 -9.21 -6.41 -17.07
N LEU A 42 -9.62 -7.66 -17.23
CA LEU A 42 -9.25 -8.49 -18.40
C LEU A 42 -9.77 -7.90 -19.73
N ALA A 43 -10.88 -7.20 -19.71
CA ALA A 43 -11.40 -6.47 -20.85
C ALA A 43 -10.68 -5.14 -21.12
N GLY A 44 -9.67 -4.77 -20.34
CA GLY A 44 -8.93 -3.52 -20.48
C GLY A 44 -9.69 -2.25 -20.08
N LYS A 45 -10.83 -2.38 -19.38
CA LYS A 45 -11.63 -1.23 -18.96
C LYS A 45 -11.07 -0.53 -17.73
N ILE A 46 -10.43 -1.29 -16.83
CA ILE A 46 -9.87 -0.81 -15.58
C ILE A 46 -8.43 -1.30 -15.49
N PRO A 47 -7.42 -0.43 -15.62
CA PRO A 47 -6.04 -0.82 -15.41
C PRO A 47 -5.78 -1.14 -13.93
N VAL A 48 -4.95 -2.15 -13.70
CA VAL A 48 -4.34 -2.45 -12.40
C VAL A 48 -2.86 -2.12 -12.53
N ILE A 49 -2.43 -1.08 -11.82
CA ILE A 49 -1.08 -0.53 -11.88
C ILE A 49 -0.31 -1.00 -10.65
N ALA A 50 0.94 -1.40 -10.83
CA ALA A 50 1.79 -1.86 -9.72
C ALA A 50 3.27 -1.56 -10.00
N PRO A 51 4.13 -1.57 -8.97
CA PRO A 51 5.57 -1.51 -9.17
C PRO A 51 6.08 -2.75 -9.91
N ASN A 52 7.18 -2.59 -10.64
CA ASN A 52 7.89 -3.71 -11.25
C ASN A 52 8.20 -4.81 -10.21
N LEU A 53 8.21 -6.06 -10.63
CA LEU A 53 8.39 -7.26 -9.81
C LEU A 53 7.29 -7.49 -8.75
N PHE A 54 6.18 -6.79 -8.85
CA PHE A 54 5.07 -6.95 -7.90
C PHE A 54 4.60 -8.40 -7.79
N MET A 55 4.35 -9.08 -8.92
CA MET A 55 3.82 -10.45 -8.90
C MET A 55 4.80 -11.44 -8.30
N GLU A 56 6.08 -11.32 -8.63
CA GLU A 56 7.14 -12.19 -8.12
C GLU A 56 7.20 -12.12 -6.58
N HIS A 57 7.23 -10.91 -6.04
CA HIS A 57 7.31 -10.71 -4.59
C HIS A 57 5.99 -11.01 -3.89
N ALA A 58 4.85 -10.65 -4.46
CA ALA A 58 3.54 -10.97 -3.88
C ALA A 58 3.33 -12.49 -3.78
N VAL A 59 3.70 -13.26 -4.81
CA VAL A 59 3.61 -14.72 -4.81
C VAL A 59 4.64 -15.32 -3.84
N SER A 60 5.88 -14.85 -3.87
CA SER A 60 6.93 -15.33 -2.97
C SER A 60 6.51 -15.20 -1.50
N GLU A 61 6.06 -14.02 -1.09
CA GLU A 61 5.74 -13.75 0.30
C GLU A 61 4.37 -14.34 0.73
N ASN A 62 3.34 -14.17 -0.09
CA ASN A 62 1.98 -14.50 0.35
C ASN A 62 1.54 -15.91 -0.02
N VAL A 63 2.17 -16.56 -0.99
CA VAL A 63 1.84 -17.92 -1.42
C VAL A 63 2.92 -18.91 -0.97
N ILE A 64 4.18 -18.70 -1.37
CA ILE A 64 5.26 -19.66 -1.09
C ILE A 64 5.60 -19.65 0.40
N ALA A 65 5.91 -18.48 0.96
CA ALA A 65 6.20 -18.31 2.39
C ALA A 65 4.93 -18.16 3.25
N GLY A 66 3.77 -17.91 2.64
CA GLY A 66 2.51 -17.54 3.26
C GLY A 66 2.11 -18.40 4.45
N PRO A 67 2.05 -19.75 4.34
CA PRO A 67 1.67 -20.62 5.44
C PRO A 67 2.58 -20.48 6.68
N ALA A 68 3.88 -20.27 6.49
CA ALA A 68 4.81 -20.03 7.58
C ALA A 68 4.63 -18.64 8.18
N MET A 69 4.46 -17.63 7.33
CA MET A 69 4.28 -16.24 7.74
C MET A 69 2.96 -16.03 8.50
N ILE A 70 1.87 -16.64 8.07
CA ILE A 70 0.58 -16.57 8.78
C ILE A 70 0.70 -17.14 10.20
N ARG A 71 1.38 -18.28 10.38
CA ARG A 71 1.62 -18.82 11.72
C ARG A 71 2.45 -17.88 12.60
N ARG A 72 3.51 -17.29 12.06
CA ARG A 72 4.38 -16.34 12.79
C ARG A 72 3.67 -15.01 13.05
N ALA A 73 2.82 -14.55 12.15
CA ALA A 73 2.01 -13.35 12.33
C ALA A 73 1.11 -13.43 13.58
N THR A 74 0.72 -14.64 14.01
CA THR A 74 0.02 -14.85 15.28
C THR A 74 0.82 -14.36 16.48
N TYR A 75 2.13 -14.52 16.45
CA TYR A 75 3.03 -14.00 17.51
C TYR A 75 3.34 -12.53 17.32
N GLN A 76 3.49 -12.06 16.09
CA GLN A 76 3.78 -10.65 15.79
C GLN A 76 2.62 -9.73 16.18
N PHE A 77 1.38 -10.11 15.87
CA PHE A 77 0.19 -9.25 16.04
C PHE A 77 -0.69 -9.67 17.22
N GLY A 78 -0.49 -10.81 17.81
CA GLY A 78 -1.25 -11.30 18.96
C GLY A 78 -2.77 -11.48 18.74
N PRO A 79 -3.29 -11.88 17.53
CA PRO A 79 -4.73 -11.89 17.25
C PRO A 79 -5.51 -12.94 18.05
N LEU A 80 -4.84 -13.83 18.76
CA LEU A 80 -5.45 -14.85 19.64
C LEU A 80 -5.56 -14.38 21.09
N LEU A 81 -4.93 -13.28 21.45
CA LEU A 81 -5.02 -12.71 22.79
C LEU A 81 -6.38 -12.04 22.99
N PRO A 82 -6.94 -12.08 24.20
CA PRO A 82 -8.13 -11.31 24.53
C PRO A 82 -7.90 -9.83 24.29
N THR A 83 -8.88 -9.13 23.76
CA THR A 83 -8.82 -7.68 23.60
C THR A 83 -8.85 -7.00 24.96
N GLY A 84 -7.88 -6.14 25.24
CA GLY A 84 -7.82 -5.38 26.48
C GLY A 84 -6.39 -5.07 26.92
N PRO A 85 -6.22 -4.30 28.02
CA PRO A 85 -4.92 -3.79 28.43
C PRO A 85 -3.90 -4.87 28.86
N ARG A 86 -4.37 -6.10 29.15
CA ARG A 86 -3.51 -7.25 29.47
C ARG A 86 -3.46 -8.28 28.33
N GLY A 87 -3.92 -7.92 27.14
CA GLY A 87 -3.93 -8.78 25.95
C GLY A 87 -3.56 -7.98 24.72
N GLN A 88 -4.37 -8.05 23.67
CA GLN A 88 -4.20 -7.27 22.45
C GLN A 88 -4.90 -5.92 22.57
N VAL A 89 -4.14 -4.83 22.55
CA VAL A 89 -4.67 -3.46 22.50
C VAL A 89 -4.92 -3.05 21.05
N ASP A 90 -3.94 -3.24 20.18
CA ASP A 90 -4.04 -3.10 18.73
C ASP A 90 -2.92 -3.90 18.03
N ALA A 91 -2.87 -3.83 16.71
CA ALA A 91 -1.88 -4.54 15.89
C ALA A 91 -0.64 -3.68 15.54
N GLY A 92 -0.57 -2.43 16.03
CA GLY A 92 0.47 -1.47 15.63
C GLY A 92 0.21 -0.78 14.27
N LEU A 93 -0.60 -1.40 13.42
CA LEU A 93 -1.01 -0.91 12.11
C LEU A 93 -2.53 -0.64 12.03
N GLY A 94 -3.19 -0.63 13.18
CA GLY A 94 -4.63 -0.49 13.34
C GLY A 94 -5.14 -1.42 14.44
N LYS A 95 -6.44 -1.38 14.71
CA LYS A 95 -7.03 -2.10 15.86
C LYS A 95 -6.90 -3.62 15.77
N THR A 96 -6.92 -4.17 14.56
CA THR A 96 -6.72 -5.60 14.30
C THR A 96 -6.43 -5.81 12.83
N THR A 97 -5.82 -6.96 12.51
CA THR A 97 -5.67 -7.37 11.11
C THR A 97 -7.03 -7.66 10.49
N SER A 98 -7.24 -7.21 9.25
CA SER A 98 -8.48 -7.48 8.51
C SER A 98 -8.67 -8.99 8.32
N ARG A 99 -9.91 -9.45 8.51
CA ARG A 99 -10.30 -10.83 8.28
C ARG A 99 -11.27 -10.89 7.12
N GLY A 100 -10.91 -11.56 6.05
CA GLY A 100 -11.72 -11.67 4.87
C GLY A 100 -11.07 -12.55 3.81
N THR A 101 -11.71 -12.64 2.67
CA THR A 101 -11.13 -13.36 1.53
C THR A 101 -10.05 -12.50 0.91
N LEU A 102 -8.83 -13.00 0.87
CA LEU A 102 -7.75 -12.42 0.08
C LEU A 102 -7.92 -12.77 -1.39
N SER A 103 -7.68 -11.79 -2.23
CA SER A 103 -7.75 -11.94 -3.69
C SER A 103 -6.63 -11.15 -4.35
N LEU A 104 -6.29 -11.54 -5.55
CA LEU A 104 -5.31 -10.86 -6.37
C LEU A 104 -5.82 -10.83 -7.81
N ILE A 105 -5.70 -9.70 -8.46
CA ILE A 105 -5.80 -9.55 -9.90
C ILE A 105 -4.42 -9.12 -10.38
N ALA A 106 -3.87 -9.83 -11.36
CA ALA A 106 -2.55 -9.52 -11.87
C ALA A 106 -2.51 -8.08 -12.42
N PRO A 107 -1.44 -7.30 -12.14
CA PRO A 107 -1.28 -5.98 -12.73
C PRO A 107 -1.29 -6.05 -14.26
N THR A 108 -1.93 -5.06 -14.87
CA THR A 108 -1.97 -4.89 -16.34
C THR A 108 -1.05 -3.78 -16.84
N ASP A 109 -0.53 -2.97 -15.91
CA ASP A 109 0.41 -1.88 -16.19
C ASP A 109 1.45 -1.83 -15.06
N LEU A 110 2.72 -1.83 -15.43
CA LEU A 110 3.83 -1.80 -14.48
C LEU A 110 4.56 -0.46 -14.54
N ILE A 111 4.84 0.09 -13.36
CA ILE A 111 5.74 1.22 -13.20
C ILE A 111 7.16 0.66 -13.13
N MET A 112 7.98 1.06 -14.09
CA MET A 112 9.31 0.50 -14.31
C MET A 112 10.43 1.35 -13.70
N ALA A 113 10.20 2.67 -13.58
CA ALA A 113 11.22 3.61 -13.13
C ALA A 113 10.64 4.79 -12.37
N THR A 114 11.46 5.37 -11.49
CA THR A 114 11.18 6.67 -10.88
C THR A 114 11.01 7.72 -11.98
N GLY A 115 9.96 8.53 -11.86
CA GLY A 115 9.56 9.54 -12.84
C GLY A 115 8.54 9.06 -13.88
N ASP A 116 8.20 7.78 -13.91
CA ASP A 116 7.09 7.28 -14.73
C ASP A 116 5.81 8.02 -14.40
N ARG A 117 4.97 8.23 -15.43
CA ARG A 117 3.73 9.00 -15.30
C ARG A 117 2.55 8.24 -15.91
N ARG A 118 1.37 8.44 -15.32
CA ARG A 118 0.09 7.97 -15.90
C ARG A 118 -0.94 9.06 -15.77
N THR A 119 -1.82 9.15 -16.75
CA THR A 119 -3.03 9.99 -16.65
C THR A 119 -4.23 9.09 -16.42
N LEU A 120 -4.86 9.23 -15.26
CA LEU A 120 -6.01 8.43 -14.85
C LEU A 120 -7.17 9.36 -14.55
N ASP A 121 -8.28 9.19 -15.28
CA ASP A 121 -9.50 10.02 -15.18
C ASP A 121 -9.19 11.54 -15.25
N GLY A 122 -8.23 11.93 -16.10
CA GLY A 122 -7.81 13.32 -16.31
C GLY A 122 -6.80 13.86 -15.27
N LEU A 123 -6.39 13.05 -14.29
CA LEU A 123 -5.38 13.42 -13.32
C LEU A 123 -4.04 12.79 -13.66
N GLU A 124 -2.98 13.58 -13.56
CA GLU A 124 -1.61 13.08 -13.66
C GLU A 124 -1.17 12.45 -12.34
N PHE A 125 -0.52 11.30 -12.45
CA PHE A 125 0.18 10.60 -11.37
C PHE A 125 1.65 10.48 -11.74
N ILE A 126 2.54 10.87 -10.84
CA ILE A 126 3.99 10.72 -10.98
C ILE A 126 4.44 9.69 -9.96
N PHE A 127 5.20 8.68 -10.41
CA PHE A 127 5.61 7.58 -9.55
C PHE A 127 7.09 7.65 -9.20
N GLN A 128 7.41 7.23 -7.99
CA GLN A 128 8.75 6.99 -7.51
C GLN A 128 8.86 5.53 -7.10
N MET A 129 9.84 4.81 -7.63
CA MET A 129 10.14 3.45 -7.20
C MET A 129 10.90 3.49 -5.88
N ALA A 130 10.50 2.63 -4.95
CA ALA A 130 11.11 2.52 -3.62
C ALA A 130 11.28 1.04 -3.20
N PRO A 131 11.91 0.19 -4.04
CA PRO A 131 12.07 -1.23 -3.72
C PRO A 131 12.95 -1.44 -2.49
N GLU A 132 12.80 -2.62 -1.84
CA GLU A 132 13.59 -3.06 -0.68
C GLU A 132 13.42 -2.18 0.58
N THR A 133 12.38 -1.35 0.61
CA THR A 133 12.02 -0.53 1.76
C THR A 133 11.06 -1.28 2.68
N GLU A 134 9.83 -0.79 2.87
CA GLU A 134 8.82 -1.48 3.68
C GLU A 134 8.43 -2.83 3.04
N ALA A 135 8.38 -2.88 1.70
CA ALA A 135 8.21 -4.10 0.93
C ALA A 135 9.26 -4.26 -0.17
N PRO A 136 9.52 -5.49 -0.65
CA PRO A 136 10.50 -5.75 -1.70
C PRO A 136 10.19 -5.04 -3.02
N ALA A 137 8.92 -4.95 -3.40
CA ALA A 137 8.45 -4.13 -4.51
C ALA A 137 7.47 -3.10 -3.95
N GLU A 138 7.86 -1.85 -4.02
CA GLU A 138 7.12 -0.71 -3.47
C GLU A 138 7.31 0.53 -4.33
N MET A 139 6.31 1.40 -4.36
CA MET A 139 6.35 2.68 -5.04
C MET A 139 5.52 3.73 -4.31
N HIS A 140 5.95 4.96 -4.44
CA HIS A 140 5.21 6.15 -4.05
C HIS A 140 4.49 6.76 -5.25
N MET A 141 3.51 7.63 -5.00
CA MET A 141 2.84 8.38 -6.07
C MET A 141 2.50 9.79 -5.64
N TYR A 142 2.72 10.72 -6.54
CA TYR A 142 2.38 12.12 -6.37
C TYR A 142 1.28 12.54 -7.35
N VAL A 143 0.29 13.27 -6.86
CA VAL A 143 -0.79 13.85 -7.66
C VAL A 143 -0.66 15.37 -7.65
N PRO A 144 -0.03 15.98 -8.67
CA PRO A 144 0.28 17.42 -8.69
C PRO A 144 -0.95 18.31 -8.50
N ALA A 145 -2.07 17.95 -9.13
CA ALA A 145 -3.31 18.73 -9.06
C ALA A 145 -3.85 18.90 -7.63
N TYR A 146 -3.50 18.01 -6.72
CA TYR A 146 -3.90 18.03 -5.31
C TYR A 146 -2.70 18.22 -4.36
N LYS A 147 -1.49 18.38 -4.88
CA LYS A 147 -0.26 18.42 -4.09
C LYS A 147 -0.20 17.29 -3.05
N THR A 148 -0.65 16.11 -3.44
CA THR A 148 -0.81 14.96 -2.57
C THR A 148 0.24 13.92 -2.90
N LEU A 149 1.05 13.57 -1.90
CA LEU A 149 2.04 12.51 -1.96
C LEU A 149 1.56 11.32 -1.14
N ASN A 150 1.44 10.17 -1.79
CA ASN A 150 1.23 8.88 -1.12
C ASN A 150 2.57 8.13 -1.08
N MET A 151 3.08 7.89 0.11
CA MET A 151 4.36 7.21 0.35
C MET A 151 4.18 5.77 0.81
N ALA A 152 3.08 5.13 0.42
CA ALA A 152 2.78 3.76 0.83
C ALA A 152 2.91 3.61 2.36
N GLU A 153 3.81 2.77 2.86
CA GLU A 153 4.12 2.68 4.30
C GLU A 153 5.48 3.30 4.67
N ASN A 154 6.17 3.94 3.73
CA ASN A 154 7.50 4.48 3.94
C ASN A 154 7.56 5.77 4.77
N ALA A 155 6.43 6.44 4.98
CA ALA A 155 6.32 7.63 5.83
C ALA A 155 5.20 7.47 6.85
N THR A 156 5.37 6.57 7.78
CA THR A 156 4.44 6.37 8.90
C THR A 156 4.73 7.35 10.05
N HIS A 157 3.73 7.61 10.88
CA HIS A 157 3.89 8.45 12.08
C HIS A 157 4.63 7.76 13.22
N LEU A 158 5.00 6.50 13.04
CA LEU A 158 5.69 5.66 14.00
C LEU A 158 7.00 5.15 13.39
N LEU A 159 7.94 4.77 14.25
CA LEU A 159 9.12 4.05 13.81
C LEU A 159 8.71 2.65 13.34
N HIS A 160 8.78 2.43 12.04
CA HIS A 160 8.43 1.16 11.43
C HIS A 160 9.50 0.09 11.74
N ASN A 161 9.09 -1.17 11.91
CA ASN A 161 10.07 -2.26 12.10
C ASN A 161 10.88 -2.52 10.82
N LEU A 162 12.15 -2.86 11.00
CA LEU A 162 13.04 -3.27 9.91
C LEU A 162 13.16 -4.79 9.78
N LEU A 163 12.85 -5.52 10.85
CA LEU A 163 12.89 -6.98 10.93
C LEU A 163 11.51 -7.51 11.32
N PRO A 164 10.62 -7.81 10.34
CA PRO A 164 9.30 -8.32 10.66
C PRO A 164 9.34 -9.75 11.19
N PHE A 165 8.82 -9.98 12.40
CA PHE A 165 8.87 -11.28 13.07
C PHE A 165 8.07 -12.37 12.35
N ARG A 166 7.12 -11.99 11.48
CA ARG A 166 6.43 -12.95 10.63
C ARG A 166 7.37 -13.63 9.63
N GLY A 167 8.58 -13.10 9.40
CA GLY A 167 9.59 -13.68 8.54
C GLY A 167 9.63 -13.13 7.12
N ALA A 168 9.09 -11.94 6.90
CA ALA A 168 9.34 -11.18 5.67
C ALA A 168 10.82 -10.81 5.54
N GLN A 169 11.25 -10.41 4.35
CA GLN A 169 12.61 -9.96 4.11
C GLN A 169 12.99 -8.80 5.04
N VAL A 170 14.26 -8.78 5.48
CA VAL A 170 14.79 -7.67 6.25
C VAL A 170 14.82 -6.44 5.35
N ARG A 171 14.30 -5.33 5.86
CA ARG A 171 14.20 -4.06 5.15
C ARG A 171 15.52 -3.32 5.20
N ASP A 172 15.89 -2.67 4.10
CA ASP A 172 17.13 -1.90 4.03
C ASP A 172 16.91 -0.45 4.49
N PRO A 173 17.34 -0.07 5.70
CA PRO A 173 17.14 1.28 6.20
C PRO A 173 17.93 2.34 5.43
N LEU A 174 19.03 1.96 4.78
CA LEU A 174 19.81 2.90 3.97
C LEU A 174 19.07 3.24 2.68
N SER A 175 18.57 2.24 1.96
CA SER A 175 17.75 2.46 0.77
C SER A 175 16.48 3.23 1.13
N TRP A 176 15.84 2.88 2.23
CA TRP A 176 14.64 3.56 2.72
C TRP A 176 14.88 5.05 2.96
N SER A 177 15.97 5.42 3.66
CA SER A 177 16.31 6.81 3.89
C SER A 177 16.63 7.57 2.61
N LYS A 178 17.28 6.93 1.62
CA LYS A 178 17.55 7.53 0.32
C LYS A 178 16.28 7.85 -0.45
N TYR A 179 15.29 6.92 -0.47
CA TYR A 179 14.02 7.16 -1.17
C TYR A 179 13.17 8.22 -0.48
N ILE A 180 13.24 8.37 0.84
CA ILE A 180 12.61 9.50 1.54
C ILE A 180 13.26 10.82 1.09
N ASN A 181 14.59 10.90 1.05
CA ASN A 181 15.28 12.10 0.58
C ASN A 181 14.97 12.40 -0.90
N GLU A 182 14.95 11.40 -1.77
CA GLU A 182 14.55 11.56 -3.17
C GLU A 182 13.10 12.08 -3.29
N ALA A 183 12.17 11.59 -2.45
CA ALA A 183 10.81 12.09 -2.41
C ALA A 183 10.73 13.56 -2.00
N LEU A 184 11.54 14.00 -1.04
CA LEU A 184 11.62 15.40 -0.63
C LEU A 184 12.15 16.28 -1.76
N GLU A 185 13.12 15.81 -2.55
CA GLU A 185 13.65 16.52 -3.71
C GLU A 185 12.62 16.58 -4.86
N MET A 186 11.97 15.45 -5.17
CA MET A 186 11.03 15.36 -6.28
C MET A 186 9.69 16.05 -6.02
N PHE A 187 9.19 15.96 -4.79
CA PHE A 187 7.83 16.30 -4.42
C PHE A 187 7.77 17.33 -3.27
N GLY A 188 8.78 18.14 -3.11
CA GLY A 188 8.90 19.14 -2.02
C GLY A 188 7.79 20.19 -1.99
N GLU A 189 6.91 20.23 -2.99
CA GLU A 189 5.71 21.06 -3.00
C GLU A 189 4.45 20.35 -2.43
N ALA A 190 4.58 19.10 -1.98
CA ALA A 190 3.47 18.38 -1.39
C ALA A 190 2.89 19.12 -0.17
N GLU A 191 1.59 19.17 -0.10
CA GLU A 191 0.84 19.77 1.01
C GLU A 191 0.00 18.74 1.77
N VAL A 192 -0.16 17.54 1.19
CA VAL A 192 -0.84 16.41 1.81
C VAL A 192 0.04 15.19 1.69
N LEU A 193 0.31 14.54 2.83
CA LEU A 193 1.00 13.26 2.89
C LEU A 193 0.00 12.17 3.29
N VAL A 194 -0.03 11.11 2.51
CA VAL A 194 -0.78 9.88 2.81
C VAL A 194 0.25 8.77 3.09
N GLY A 195 0.38 8.40 4.35
CA GLY A 195 1.03 7.18 4.78
C GLY A 195 -0.08 6.17 5.11
N GLN A 196 -0.09 5.04 4.44
CA GLN A 196 -1.11 4.02 4.69
C GLN A 196 -1.03 3.57 6.16
N HIS A 197 -2.14 3.16 6.76
CA HIS A 197 -2.34 2.88 8.18
C HIS A 197 -2.45 4.08 9.13
N HIS A 198 -2.25 5.31 8.65
CA HIS A 198 -2.38 6.52 9.45
C HIS A 198 -3.32 7.52 8.79
N TRP A 199 -3.77 8.49 9.59
CA TRP A 199 -4.46 9.65 9.07
C TRP A 199 -3.51 10.47 8.20
N PRO A 200 -4.00 11.06 7.09
CA PRO A 200 -3.18 11.96 6.29
C PRO A 200 -2.66 13.14 7.10
N ALA A 201 -1.46 13.60 6.78
CA ALA A 201 -0.92 14.86 7.28
C ALA A 201 -1.22 15.99 6.29
N TRP A 202 -1.65 17.14 6.79
CA TRP A 202 -1.94 18.32 5.99
C TRP A 202 -1.04 19.48 6.37
N GLY A 203 -0.61 20.24 5.38
CA GLY A 203 0.25 21.39 5.51
C GLY A 203 1.73 21.05 5.34
N ARG A 204 2.41 21.81 4.48
CA ARG A 204 3.81 21.60 4.07
C ARG A 204 4.80 21.42 5.24
N GLN A 205 4.51 21.98 6.41
CA GLN A 205 5.37 21.83 7.59
C GLN A 205 5.24 20.46 8.27
N LYS A 206 4.23 19.67 7.89
CA LYS A 206 3.95 18.34 8.45
C LYS A 206 4.20 17.21 7.45
N VAL A 207 4.41 17.57 6.20
CA VAL A 207 4.81 16.71 5.09
C VAL A 207 6.32 16.77 4.94
#